data_1be60c72315241a706074086d5746efb
#
_entry.id   1be60c72315241a706074086d5746efb
#
_cell.length_a   1.000
_cell.length_b   1.000
_cell.length_c   1.000
_cell.angle_alpha   90.00
_cell.angle_beta   90.00
_cell.angle_gamma   90.00
#
_symmetry.space_group_name_H-M   'P 1'
#
loop_
_entity.id
_entity.type
_entity.pdbx_description
1 polymer ?
#
loop_
_entity_poly.entity_id
_entity_poly.type
_entity_poly.pdbx_seq_one_letter_code
_entity_poly.pdbx_strand_id
1 'polypeptide(L)'
;MVFLPSRVAFVWPRLLLAVWLCGMSCLAQSQSPANDVTRDIDPQIAAVIASIKAIDNHAHPVLPPPNDGTDRNFDALPVDNMEPETDPVAWRPDNPQLPLAWKALWGFDATAPLDADGLKQLNAARARIKTREGEHYAAWVLDQTDIATMLGNRVAMGTGLAAPRFRWVPYIDALLFPLDNGSLTAATPDRAQFFPLEERLRKQYLQAAGLQAAPATLAEYLTRVVTPTLERQKAGGAVAEKFEVAYLRGFDFADVPRETAERIYAKWAAGGRPDPIEYKALQDFLFRSIAAECGRLGLPVHLHTMSGGGGYFDVAKGNPMLLENIFNDPRLRKTHFVMLHGGWPFVREAGALLQKPNVYLDLSQQSLTFPPRTMANWLREWLETFPDKVMFGTDGYPFSESMGWEEAAWIANRNARQALGLALTGMLRDGEIGRERAASIAQMVLRGTAAQLYGFQ
;
A
#
# COMPACT_ATOMS: atom_id res chain seq x y z
N MET A 1 -13.92 28.15 75.66
CA MET A 1 -14.34 29.53 75.45
C MET A 1 -14.96 29.58 74.09
N VAL A 2 -16.14 29.18 73.92
CA VAL A 2 -17.47 29.82 73.82
C VAL A 2 -17.44 31.17 73.15
N PHE A 3 -17.94 31.24 71.92
CA PHE A 3 -18.90 32.20 71.46
C PHE A 3 -19.44 31.91 70.08
N LEU A 4 -20.70 31.49 70.01
CA LEU A 4 -21.65 31.79 68.93
C LEU A 4 -22.20 33.17 69.14
N PRO A 5 -22.61 33.95 68.15
CA PRO A 5 -23.97 33.96 67.60
C PRO A 5 -23.99 34.36 66.10
N SER A 6 -25.03 34.49 65.38
CA SER A 6 -26.46 34.65 65.50
C SER A 6 -27.10 34.53 64.12
N ARG A 7 -28.35 34.02 64.06
CA ARG A 7 -29.18 33.87 62.84
C ARG A 7 -29.67 35.24 62.38
N VAL A 8 -29.62 35.47 61.04
CA VAL A 8 -30.48 36.53 60.44
C VAL A 8 -31.29 35.79 59.31
N ALA A 9 -32.61 35.86 59.51
CA ALA A 9 -33.60 35.38 58.58
C ALA A 9 -33.81 36.42 57.45
N PHE A 10 -33.65 36.02 56.20
CA PHE A 10 -34.06 36.86 55.06
C PHE A 10 -35.29 36.26 54.40
N VAL A 11 -36.34 37.04 54.36
CA VAL A 11 -37.63 36.74 53.74
C VAL A 11 -37.52 37.00 52.22
N TRP A 12 -37.84 36.03 51.41
CA TRP A 12 -37.91 36.19 49.94
C TRP A 12 -39.34 36.45 49.50
N PRO A 13 -39.58 37.45 48.62
CA PRO A 13 -40.88 37.64 47.96
C PRO A 13 -40.98 36.70 46.78
N ARG A 14 -42.14 36.06 46.64
CA ARG A 14 -42.55 35.21 45.51
C ARG A 14 -42.74 36.10 44.29
N LEU A 15 -41.89 35.94 43.27
CA LEU A 15 -42.12 36.39 41.90
C LEU A 15 -42.63 35.22 41.04
N LEU A 16 -43.79 35.38 40.50
CA LEU A 16 -44.38 34.51 39.48
C LEU A 16 -43.58 34.66 38.16
N LEU A 17 -42.92 33.61 37.71
CA LEU A 17 -42.29 33.58 36.40
C LEU A 17 -43.22 32.85 35.44
N ALA A 18 -43.79 33.59 34.48
CA ALA A 18 -44.51 33.03 33.32
C ALA A 18 -43.50 32.26 32.40
N VAL A 19 -43.74 30.94 32.24
CA VAL A 19 -42.94 30.11 31.30
C VAL A 19 -43.47 30.38 29.91
N TRP A 20 -42.69 31.08 29.09
CA TRP A 20 -42.86 31.11 27.63
C TRP A 20 -42.23 29.84 27.05
N LEU A 21 -43.05 28.92 26.58
CA LEU A 21 -42.64 27.79 25.74
C LEU A 21 -42.36 28.31 24.33
N CYS A 22 -41.10 28.71 24.06
CA CYS A 22 -40.62 28.83 22.71
C CYS A 22 -40.27 27.40 22.20
N GLY A 23 -41.09 26.89 21.31
CA GLY A 23 -40.79 25.71 20.56
C GLY A 23 -39.58 25.90 19.68
N MET A 24 -38.41 25.48 20.14
CA MET A 24 -37.24 25.30 19.26
C MET A 24 -37.47 24.04 18.41
N SER A 25 -37.95 24.24 17.19
CA SER A 25 -37.82 23.24 16.12
C SER A 25 -36.32 23.01 15.91
N CYS A 26 -35.80 21.94 16.48
CA CYS A 26 -34.52 21.40 16.06
C CYS A 26 -34.66 20.93 14.60
N LEU A 27 -34.32 21.83 13.67
CA LEU A 27 -33.92 21.41 12.33
C LEU A 27 -32.66 20.56 12.54
N ALA A 28 -32.82 19.24 12.44
CA ALA A 28 -31.72 18.32 12.27
C ALA A 28 -31.00 18.73 10.99
N GLN A 29 -29.97 19.56 11.12
CA GLN A 29 -29.01 19.73 10.05
C GLN A 29 -28.38 18.36 9.84
N SER A 30 -28.72 17.69 8.73
CA SER A 30 -27.97 16.58 8.23
C SER A 30 -26.51 17.06 8.08
N GLN A 31 -25.65 16.69 9.01
CA GLN A 31 -24.22 16.94 8.89
C GLN A 31 -23.79 16.20 7.63
N SER A 32 -23.49 16.93 6.56
CA SER A 32 -22.72 16.39 5.44
C SER A 32 -21.46 15.76 6.04
N PRO A 33 -21.07 14.55 5.58
CA PRO A 33 -19.88 13.92 6.13
C PRO A 33 -18.72 14.91 6.10
N ALA A 34 -18.08 15.12 7.24
CA ALA A 34 -17.10 16.20 7.49
C ALA A 34 -15.89 16.21 6.53
N ASN A 35 -15.77 15.21 5.66
CA ASN A 35 -14.66 15.01 4.72
C ASN A 35 -15.07 15.05 3.23
N ASP A 36 -16.29 15.47 2.90
CA ASP A 36 -16.65 15.64 1.49
C ASP A 36 -16.10 16.95 0.93
N VAL A 37 -14.99 16.85 0.21
CA VAL A 37 -14.27 17.98 -0.41
C VAL A 37 -14.68 18.24 -1.86
N THR A 38 -15.67 17.52 -2.37
CA THR A 38 -16.07 17.61 -3.80
C THR A 38 -16.49 19.01 -4.22
N ARG A 39 -17.03 19.81 -3.31
CA ARG A 39 -17.43 21.21 -3.56
C ARG A 39 -16.26 22.13 -3.91
N ASP A 40 -15.04 21.78 -3.53
CA ASP A 40 -13.85 22.58 -3.75
C ASP A 40 -13.12 22.21 -5.03
N ILE A 41 -13.58 21.16 -5.71
CA ILE A 41 -13.03 20.69 -6.99
C ILE A 41 -13.77 21.36 -8.15
N ASP A 42 -13.02 21.85 -9.16
CA ASP A 42 -13.62 22.37 -10.40
C ASP A 42 -14.51 21.30 -11.05
N PRO A 43 -15.78 21.60 -11.37
CA PRO A 43 -16.72 20.61 -11.87
C PRO A 43 -16.28 19.90 -13.16
N GLN A 44 -15.55 20.58 -14.04
CA GLN A 44 -15.05 19.97 -15.28
C GLN A 44 -13.91 19.00 -14.98
N ILE A 45 -13.01 19.36 -14.06
CA ILE A 45 -11.95 18.47 -13.57
C ILE A 45 -12.57 17.23 -12.89
N ALA A 46 -13.56 17.43 -12.03
CA ALA A 46 -14.27 16.34 -11.38
C ALA A 46 -14.92 15.37 -12.40
N ALA A 47 -15.56 15.90 -13.44
CA ALA A 47 -16.18 15.10 -14.50
C ALA A 47 -15.16 14.29 -15.30
N VAL A 48 -14.00 14.88 -15.64
CA VAL A 48 -12.90 14.17 -16.30
C VAL A 48 -12.39 13.04 -15.42
N ILE A 49 -12.05 13.32 -14.16
CA ILE A 49 -11.55 12.30 -13.22
C ILE A 49 -12.54 11.15 -13.07
N ALA A 50 -13.84 11.44 -12.96
CA ALA A 50 -14.90 10.44 -12.85
C ALA A 50 -15.03 9.55 -14.09
N SER A 51 -14.71 10.07 -15.28
CA SER A 51 -14.81 9.31 -16.54
C SER A 51 -13.67 8.32 -16.78
N ILE A 52 -12.56 8.42 -16.03
CA ILE A 52 -11.37 7.61 -16.25
C ILE A 52 -11.49 6.29 -15.48
N LYS A 53 -11.47 5.17 -16.19
CA LYS A 53 -11.28 3.84 -15.60
C LYS A 53 -9.80 3.62 -15.31
N ALA A 54 -9.45 3.61 -14.02
CA ALA A 54 -8.07 3.63 -13.55
C ALA A 54 -7.33 2.30 -13.79
N ILE A 55 -6.00 2.36 -13.78
CA ILE A 55 -5.14 1.21 -13.53
C ILE A 55 -4.63 1.36 -12.09
N ASP A 56 -4.96 0.41 -11.25
CA ASP A 56 -4.49 0.32 -9.87
C ASP A 56 -3.12 -0.34 -9.86
N ASN A 57 -2.09 0.45 -9.56
CA ASN A 57 -0.70 0.02 -9.63
C ASN A 57 -0.29 -0.95 -8.51
N HIS A 58 -1.02 -0.99 -7.40
CA HIS A 58 -0.66 -1.81 -6.25
C HIS A 58 -1.86 -2.08 -5.35
N ALA A 59 -2.17 -3.35 -5.15
CA ALA A 59 -3.16 -3.84 -4.20
C ALA A 59 -2.93 -5.31 -3.84
N HIS A 60 -3.57 -5.77 -2.76
CA HIS A 60 -3.52 -7.14 -2.26
C HIS A 60 -4.91 -7.81 -2.30
N PRO A 61 -5.46 -8.08 -3.50
CA PRO A 61 -6.79 -8.67 -3.61
C PRO A 61 -6.81 -10.06 -2.98
N VAL A 62 -7.77 -10.30 -2.07
CA VAL A 62 -7.98 -11.57 -1.39
C VAL A 62 -9.10 -12.33 -2.08
N LEU A 63 -8.85 -13.57 -2.43
CA LEU A 63 -9.87 -14.46 -2.95
C LEU A 63 -10.81 -14.94 -1.84
N PRO A 64 -12.10 -15.18 -2.15
CA PRO A 64 -12.96 -15.91 -1.24
C PRO A 64 -12.29 -17.24 -0.88
N PRO A 65 -12.28 -17.64 0.40
CA PRO A 65 -11.58 -18.83 0.81
C PRO A 65 -12.11 -20.06 0.05
N PRO A 66 -11.22 -20.93 -0.43
CA PRO A 66 -11.60 -22.28 -0.79
C PRO A 66 -12.17 -22.98 0.46
N ASN A 67 -12.74 -24.16 0.31
CA ASN A 67 -13.47 -24.90 1.36
C ASN A 67 -12.74 -25.06 2.71
N ASP A 68 -11.43 -24.76 2.80
CA ASP A 68 -10.58 -24.84 4.00
C ASP A 68 -10.32 -23.48 4.70
N GLY A 69 -10.86 -22.39 4.20
CA GLY A 69 -11.00 -21.14 4.96
C GLY A 69 -9.93 -20.07 4.80
N THR A 70 -8.81 -20.24 4.06
CA THR A 70 -7.77 -19.21 3.97
C THR A 70 -7.15 -19.09 2.59
N ASP A 71 -7.02 -17.85 2.08
CA ASP A 71 -6.20 -17.55 0.90
C ASP A 71 -4.74 -17.35 1.34
N ARG A 72 -3.96 -18.43 1.34
CA ARG A 72 -2.57 -18.44 1.79
C ARG A 72 -1.58 -17.80 0.83
N ASN A 73 -2.03 -17.38 -0.35
CA ASN A 73 -1.20 -16.81 -1.40
C ASN A 73 -1.45 -15.32 -1.61
N PHE A 74 -2.27 -14.68 -0.75
CA PHE A 74 -2.59 -13.27 -0.95
C PHE A 74 -1.42 -12.35 -0.62
N ASP A 75 -0.53 -12.75 0.29
CA ASP A 75 0.61 -11.96 0.69
C ASP A 75 1.82 -12.84 1.07
N ALA A 76 3.03 -12.29 0.92
CA ALA A 76 4.25 -12.93 1.41
C ALA A 76 4.52 -12.59 2.88
N LEU A 77 4.29 -11.33 3.25
CA LEU A 77 4.40 -10.81 4.62
C LEU A 77 3.06 -10.18 5.01
N PRO A 78 2.04 -10.96 5.40
CA PRO A 78 0.83 -10.35 5.93
C PRO A 78 1.22 -9.57 7.19
N VAL A 79 1.29 -8.25 7.03
CA VAL A 79 1.60 -7.29 8.08
C VAL A 79 0.33 -7.05 8.86
N ASP A 80 -0.16 -8.10 9.52
CA ASP A 80 -1.31 -8.00 10.39
C ASP A 80 -0.97 -7.17 11.64
N ASN A 81 -1.95 -6.54 12.18
CA ASN A 81 -1.93 -5.72 13.37
C ASN A 81 -1.27 -6.40 14.56
N MET A 82 0.06 -6.38 14.63
CA MET A 82 0.80 -6.87 15.77
C MET A 82 0.63 -5.96 17.01
N GLU A 83 0.37 -4.67 16.76
CA GLU A 83 0.07 -3.66 17.77
C GLU A 83 -1.01 -2.71 17.24
N PRO A 84 -2.30 -3.13 17.21
CA PRO A 84 -3.39 -2.38 16.54
C PRO A 84 -3.65 -0.99 17.13
N GLU A 85 -3.24 -0.71 18.37
CA GLU A 85 -3.35 0.60 18.98
C GLU A 85 -2.45 1.65 18.35
N THR A 86 -1.39 1.22 17.64
CA THR A 86 -0.46 2.12 16.94
C THR A 86 -0.92 2.46 15.51
N ASP A 87 -1.92 1.75 14.99
CA ASP A 87 -2.41 1.97 13.64
C ASP A 87 -2.97 3.38 13.43
N PRO A 88 -2.79 3.96 12.25
CA PRO A 88 -3.52 5.16 11.85
C PRO A 88 -5.04 4.94 11.95
N VAL A 89 -5.79 5.98 12.30
CA VAL A 89 -7.26 5.93 12.38
C VAL A 89 -7.89 5.33 11.13
N ALA A 90 -7.31 5.59 9.96
CA ALA A 90 -7.81 5.07 8.68
C ALA A 90 -7.83 3.54 8.60
N TRP A 91 -7.00 2.83 9.34
CA TRP A 91 -6.91 1.36 9.33
C TRP A 91 -7.76 0.71 10.42
N ARG A 92 -8.18 1.49 11.41
CA ARG A 92 -8.91 0.99 12.57
C ARG A 92 -10.39 0.71 12.27
N PRO A 93 -11.05 -0.13 13.07
CA PRO A 93 -12.48 -0.41 12.93
C PRO A 93 -13.40 0.82 13.08
N ASP A 94 -12.92 1.89 13.71
CA ASP A 94 -13.65 3.16 13.91
C ASP A 94 -13.40 4.20 12.79
N ASN A 95 -12.77 3.81 11.69
CA ASN A 95 -12.60 4.70 10.53
C ASN A 95 -13.95 5.25 10.07
N PRO A 96 -14.16 6.59 10.08
CA PRO A 96 -15.44 7.22 9.74
C PRO A 96 -15.85 7.08 8.27
N GLN A 97 -14.98 6.57 7.40
CA GLN A 97 -15.30 6.33 5.99
C GLN A 97 -15.88 4.93 5.74
N LEU A 98 -15.74 3.99 6.68
CA LEU A 98 -16.26 2.63 6.55
C LEU A 98 -17.77 2.56 6.27
N PRO A 99 -18.65 3.33 6.95
CA PRO A 99 -20.07 3.36 6.63
C PRO A 99 -20.38 3.69 5.17
N LEU A 100 -19.58 4.57 4.55
CA LEU A 100 -19.76 4.94 3.15
C LEU A 100 -19.38 3.78 2.22
N ALA A 101 -18.28 3.09 2.51
CA ALA A 101 -17.84 1.92 1.75
C ALA A 101 -18.83 0.75 1.89
N TRP A 102 -19.28 0.44 3.12
CA TRP A 102 -20.27 -0.62 3.35
C TRP A 102 -21.59 -0.38 2.61
N LYS A 103 -22.05 0.88 2.64
CA LYS A 103 -23.29 1.26 1.93
C LYS A 103 -23.11 1.13 0.42
N ALA A 104 -21.98 1.61 -0.12
CA ALA A 104 -21.71 1.58 -1.55
C ALA A 104 -21.51 0.16 -2.09
N LEU A 105 -20.70 -0.66 -1.40
CA LEU A 105 -20.38 -2.02 -1.84
C LEU A 105 -21.46 -3.05 -1.51
N TRP A 106 -22.00 -2.99 -0.29
CA TRP A 106 -22.84 -4.07 0.23
C TRP A 106 -24.30 -3.70 0.44
N GLY A 107 -24.65 -2.40 0.26
CA GLY A 107 -25.97 -1.88 0.65
C GLY A 107 -26.21 -1.96 2.16
N PHE A 108 -25.15 -2.04 2.96
CA PHE A 108 -25.21 -2.14 4.42
C PHE A 108 -25.07 -0.74 5.04
N ASP A 109 -26.14 -0.28 5.71
CA ASP A 109 -26.23 1.06 6.33
C ASP A 109 -26.07 0.91 7.84
N ALA A 110 -24.90 1.26 8.37
CA ALA A 110 -24.54 1.18 9.78
C ALA A 110 -23.52 2.28 10.14
N THR A 111 -23.23 2.45 11.43
CA THR A 111 -22.18 3.35 11.93
C THR A 111 -20.95 2.54 12.36
N ALA A 112 -19.75 3.11 12.22
CA ALA A 112 -18.51 2.53 12.75
C ALA A 112 -18.24 3.05 14.17
N PRO A 113 -17.61 2.24 15.05
CA PRO A 113 -17.28 0.83 14.87
C PRO A 113 -18.50 -0.07 14.99
N LEU A 114 -18.42 -1.27 14.41
CA LEU A 114 -19.46 -2.30 14.55
C LEU A 114 -19.26 -3.12 15.82
N ASP A 115 -20.35 -3.49 16.47
CA ASP A 115 -20.37 -4.56 17.46
C ASP A 115 -20.40 -5.95 16.79
N ALA A 116 -20.41 -7.01 17.58
CA ALA A 116 -20.40 -8.38 17.09
C ALA A 116 -21.61 -8.70 16.18
N ASP A 117 -22.78 -8.16 16.49
CA ASP A 117 -23.99 -8.37 15.69
C ASP A 117 -23.91 -7.58 14.37
N GLY A 118 -23.38 -6.36 14.40
CA GLY A 118 -23.11 -5.54 13.22
C GLY A 118 -22.11 -6.22 12.28
N LEU A 119 -21.01 -6.77 12.81
CA LEU A 119 -20.05 -7.55 12.03
C LEU A 119 -20.67 -8.78 11.38
N LYS A 120 -21.53 -9.51 12.11
CA LYS A 120 -22.26 -10.64 11.56
C LYS A 120 -23.18 -10.23 10.41
N GLN A 121 -23.87 -9.09 10.53
CA GLN A 121 -24.73 -8.57 9.48
C GLN A 121 -23.92 -8.11 8.26
N LEU A 122 -22.81 -7.42 8.46
CA LEU A 122 -21.89 -7.03 7.39
C LEU A 122 -21.36 -8.26 6.63
N ASN A 123 -20.90 -9.28 7.36
CA ASN A 123 -20.42 -10.53 6.76
C ASN A 123 -21.52 -11.26 5.98
N ALA A 124 -22.78 -11.24 6.47
CA ALA A 124 -23.92 -11.77 5.73
C ALA A 124 -24.19 -10.96 4.44
N ALA A 125 -24.03 -9.63 4.47
CA ALA A 125 -24.16 -8.79 3.28
C ALA A 125 -23.06 -9.09 2.25
N ARG A 126 -21.79 -9.18 2.68
CA ARG A 126 -20.66 -9.59 1.85
C ARG A 126 -20.87 -10.99 1.23
N ALA A 127 -21.29 -11.96 2.04
CA ALA A 127 -21.55 -13.33 1.57
C ALA A 127 -22.61 -13.40 0.49
N ARG A 128 -23.69 -12.61 0.58
CA ARG A 128 -24.74 -12.54 -0.48
C ARG A 128 -24.15 -12.10 -1.81
N ILE A 129 -23.29 -11.08 -1.81
CA ILE A 129 -22.64 -10.58 -3.03
C ILE A 129 -21.63 -11.62 -3.55
N LYS A 130 -20.77 -12.16 -2.68
CA LYS A 130 -19.79 -13.21 -3.06
C LYS A 130 -20.47 -14.43 -3.70
N THR A 131 -21.59 -14.86 -3.15
CA THR A 131 -22.38 -15.97 -3.70
C THR A 131 -23.02 -15.61 -5.05
N ARG A 132 -23.53 -14.39 -5.18
CA ARG A 132 -24.17 -13.92 -6.41
C ARG A 132 -23.17 -13.81 -7.56
N GLU A 133 -22.00 -13.23 -7.30
CA GLU A 133 -20.98 -12.95 -8.32
C GLU A 133 -20.09 -14.18 -8.63
N GLY A 134 -19.93 -15.10 -7.68
CA GLY A 134 -19.13 -16.31 -7.86
C GLY A 134 -17.68 -16.01 -8.28
N GLU A 135 -17.23 -16.62 -9.37
CA GLU A 135 -15.87 -16.40 -9.92
C GLU A 135 -15.65 -14.98 -10.46
N HIS A 136 -16.72 -14.22 -10.74
CA HIS A 136 -16.64 -12.83 -11.18
C HIS A 136 -16.51 -11.83 -10.02
N TYR A 137 -16.51 -12.30 -8.78
CA TYR A 137 -16.55 -11.43 -7.59
C TYR A 137 -15.43 -10.39 -7.56
N ALA A 138 -14.18 -10.80 -7.77
CA ALA A 138 -13.07 -9.85 -7.75
C ALA A 138 -13.17 -8.81 -8.88
N ALA A 139 -13.59 -9.21 -10.08
CA ALA A 139 -13.83 -8.28 -11.18
C ALA A 139 -15.01 -7.33 -10.90
N TRP A 140 -16.06 -7.82 -10.24
CA TRP A 140 -17.17 -7.00 -9.78
C TRP A 140 -16.69 -5.88 -8.81
N VAL A 141 -15.76 -6.18 -7.88
CA VAL A 141 -15.16 -5.16 -7.00
C VAL A 141 -14.49 -4.05 -7.82
N LEU A 142 -13.74 -4.41 -8.86
CA LEU A 142 -13.13 -3.42 -9.75
C LEU A 142 -14.18 -2.56 -10.47
N ASP A 143 -15.33 -3.13 -10.83
CA ASP A 143 -16.42 -2.38 -11.46
C ASP A 143 -17.07 -1.38 -10.49
N GLN A 144 -17.15 -1.71 -9.18
CA GLN A 144 -17.66 -0.79 -8.14
C GLN A 144 -16.70 0.38 -7.85
N THR A 145 -15.46 0.30 -8.30
CA THR A 145 -14.40 1.28 -8.03
C THR A 145 -13.89 1.98 -9.30
N ASP A 146 -14.52 1.75 -10.46
CA ASP A 146 -14.04 2.27 -11.75
C ASP A 146 -12.56 1.96 -12.02
N ILE A 147 -12.11 0.76 -11.63
CA ILE A 147 -10.78 0.24 -11.91
C ILE A 147 -10.87 -0.73 -13.10
N ALA A 148 -10.14 -0.41 -14.17
CA ALA A 148 -10.09 -1.27 -15.35
C ALA A 148 -9.17 -2.49 -15.15
N THR A 149 -8.03 -2.25 -14.50
CA THR A 149 -6.99 -3.26 -14.25
C THR A 149 -6.35 -2.99 -12.89
N MET A 150 -6.12 -4.04 -12.12
CA MET A 150 -5.43 -3.99 -10.82
C MET A 150 -4.17 -4.87 -10.88
N LEU A 151 -3.04 -4.33 -10.45
CA LEU A 151 -1.83 -5.08 -10.23
C LEU A 151 -1.92 -5.75 -8.85
N GLY A 152 -2.19 -7.04 -8.86
CA GLY A 152 -2.29 -7.84 -7.63
C GLY A 152 -0.91 -8.28 -7.16
N ASN A 153 -0.50 -7.74 -6.02
CA ASN A 153 0.74 -8.16 -5.35
C ASN A 153 0.42 -9.39 -4.50
N ARG A 154 0.86 -10.56 -4.98
CA ARG A 154 0.49 -11.86 -4.41
C ARG A 154 1.63 -12.86 -4.59
N VAL A 155 1.71 -13.85 -3.70
CA VAL A 155 2.62 -15.01 -3.87
C VAL A 155 2.26 -15.79 -5.12
N ALA A 156 0.95 -15.99 -5.35
CA ALA A 156 0.44 -16.59 -6.58
C ALA A 156 -0.96 -16.05 -6.88
N MET A 157 -1.26 -15.87 -8.15
CA MET A 157 -2.61 -15.58 -8.61
C MET A 157 -3.49 -16.82 -8.40
N GLY A 158 -4.79 -16.62 -8.25
CA GLY A 158 -5.76 -17.70 -8.11
C GLY A 158 -6.89 -17.57 -9.13
N THR A 159 -7.78 -18.55 -9.15
CA THR A 159 -9.01 -18.50 -9.94
C THR A 159 -9.83 -17.26 -9.60
N GLY A 160 -10.23 -16.50 -10.61
CA GLY A 160 -10.96 -15.23 -10.45
C GLY A 160 -10.06 -13.97 -10.52
N LEU A 161 -8.73 -14.12 -10.49
CA LEU A 161 -7.77 -13.01 -10.67
C LEU A 161 -7.05 -13.10 -12.02
N ALA A 162 -7.81 -13.20 -13.10
CA ALA A 162 -7.25 -13.40 -14.44
C ALA A 162 -7.03 -12.07 -15.20
N ALA A 163 -6.04 -12.07 -16.10
CA ALA A 163 -5.87 -11.02 -17.09
C ALA A 163 -7.12 -10.91 -18.00
N PRO A 164 -7.45 -9.72 -18.51
CA PRO A 164 -6.72 -8.45 -18.36
C PRO A 164 -7.04 -7.66 -17.08
N ARG A 165 -8.06 -8.09 -16.29
CA ARG A 165 -8.55 -7.36 -15.13
C ARG A 165 -7.53 -7.34 -13.98
N PHE A 166 -6.79 -8.44 -13.80
CA PHE A 166 -5.74 -8.54 -12.80
C PHE A 166 -4.40 -8.87 -13.46
N ARG A 167 -3.33 -8.26 -12.95
CA ARG A 167 -1.96 -8.48 -13.39
C ARG A 167 -1.11 -8.85 -12.18
N TRP A 168 -0.24 -9.81 -12.35
CA TRP A 168 0.54 -10.38 -11.26
C TRP A 168 1.80 -9.60 -10.97
N VAL A 169 2.05 -9.32 -9.69
CA VAL A 169 3.29 -8.79 -9.15
C VAL A 169 3.73 -9.71 -8.02
N PRO A 170 4.64 -10.67 -8.25
CA PRO A 170 5.15 -11.57 -7.22
C PRO A 170 6.15 -10.88 -6.29
N TYR A 171 6.40 -11.53 -5.15
CA TYR A 171 7.40 -11.12 -4.17
C TYR A 171 8.74 -11.78 -4.45
N ILE A 172 9.85 -11.06 -4.23
CA ILE A 172 11.20 -11.57 -4.47
C ILE A 172 12.18 -11.33 -3.31
N ASP A 173 11.71 -10.83 -2.17
CA ASP A 173 12.54 -10.57 -0.98
C ASP A 173 13.33 -11.79 -0.53
N ALA A 174 12.72 -12.97 -0.56
CA ALA A 174 13.33 -14.23 -0.17
C ALA A 174 14.64 -14.56 -0.93
N LEU A 175 14.83 -13.98 -2.13
CA LEU A 175 16.07 -14.12 -2.89
C LEU A 175 17.24 -13.32 -2.31
N LEU A 176 16.97 -12.33 -1.44
CA LEU A 176 18.02 -11.56 -0.75
C LEU A 176 18.62 -12.29 0.47
N PHE A 177 17.91 -13.33 0.96
CA PHE A 177 18.21 -13.98 2.23
C PHE A 177 18.57 -15.47 2.08
N PRO A 178 19.61 -15.82 1.29
CA PRO A 178 19.94 -17.21 0.96
C PRO A 178 20.56 -18.01 2.11
N LEU A 179 21.09 -17.35 3.13
CA LEU A 179 21.84 -17.96 4.22
C LEU A 179 20.97 -18.12 5.50
N ASP A 180 21.59 -18.46 6.63
CA ASP A 180 20.90 -18.50 7.93
C ASP A 180 20.41 -17.11 8.35
N ASN A 181 19.14 -16.97 8.62
CA ASN A 181 18.47 -15.72 8.99
C ASN A 181 18.25 -15.57 10.50
N GLY A 182 18.80 -16.47 11.34
CA GLY A 182 18.51 -16.49 12.77
C GLY A 182 18.85 -15.19 13.51
N SER A 183 19.92 -14.48 13.12
CA SER A 183 20.25 -13.17 13.70
C SER A 183 19.26 -12.08 13.29
N LEU A 184 18.79 -12.11 12.04
CA LEU A 184 17.80 -11.17 11.53
C LEU A 184 16.41 -11.42 12.16
N THR A 185 16.03 -12.69 12.28
CA THR A 185 14.79 -13.12 12.96
C THR A 185 14.73 -12.64 14.40
N ALA A 186 15.84 -12.73 15.12
CA ALA A 186 15.91 -12.35 16.55
C ALA A 186 16.04 -10.83 16.76
N ALA A 187 16.13 -10.01 15.71
CA ALA A 187 16.42 -8.59 15.86
C ALA A 187 15.24 -7.77 16.39
N THR A 188 14.01 -8.12 16.04
CA THR A 188 12.77 -7.48 16.54
C THR A 188 11.63 -8.49 16.60
N PRO A 189 10.57 -8.24 17.42
CA PRO A 189 9.36 -9.07 17.42
C PRO A 189 8.71 -9.20 16.05
N ASP A 190 8.65 -8.12 15.25
CA ASP A 190 8.09 -8.13 13.90
C ASP A 190 8.87 -9.09 13.00
N ARG A 191 10.20 -9.00 13.00
CA ARG A 191 11.08 -9.88 12.20
C ARG A 191 10.99 -11.34 12.62
N ALA A 192 10.71 -11.62 13.88
CA ALA A 192 10.47 -12.98 14.35
C ALA A 192 9.23 -13.60 13.68
N GLN A 193 8.28 -12.79 13.22
CA GLN A 193 7.12 -13.24 12.46
C GLN A 193 7.40 -13.28 10.95
N PHE A 194 8.12 -12.30 10.41
CA PHE A 194 8.35 -12.17 8.97
C PHE A 194 9.34 -13.19 8.40
N PHE A 195 10.49 -13.39 9.05
CA PHE A 195 11.51 -14.29 8.50
C PHE A 195 11.08 -15.76 8.33
N PRO A 196 10.23 -16.36 9.18
CA PRO A 196 9.65 -17.67 8.90
C PRO A 196 8.83 -17.73 7.59
N LEU A 197 8.16 -16.63 7.21
CA LEU A 197 7.39 -16.53 5.97
C LEU A 197 8.33 -16.41 4.75
N GLU A 198 9.35 -15.56 4.85
CA GLU A 198 10.41 -15.46 3.84
C GLU A 198 11.14 -16.79 3.62
N GLU A 199 11.43 -17.51 4.70
CA GLU A 199 12.03 -18.83 4.63
C GLU A 199 11.13 -19.86 3.91
N ARG A 200 9.80 -19.77 4.14
CA ARG A 200 8.82 -20.59 3.40
C ARG A 200 8.86 -20.27 1.90
N LEU A 201 8.86 -18.97 1.54
CA LEU A 201 8.91 -18.54 0.15
C LEU A 201 10.24 -18.93 -0.52
N ARG A 202 11.37 -18.78 0.18
CA ARG A 202 12.68 -19.23 -0.29
C ARG A 202 12.70 -20.73 -0.59
N LYS A 203 12.11 -21.55 0.28
CA LYS A 203 11.98 -23.01 0.04
C LYS A 203 11.15 -23.31 -1.21
N GLN A 204 10.07 -22.58 -1.44
CA GLN A 204 9.28 -22.73 -2.67
C GLN A 204 10.11 -22.43 -3.92
N TYR A 205 10.95 -21.36 -3.89
CA TYR A 205 11.81 -21.01 -5.01
C TYR A 205 12.91 -22.08 -5.26
N LEU A 206 13.51 -22.61 -4.21
CA LEU A 206 14.47 -23.71 -4.32
C LEU A 206 13.81 -24.96 -4.89
N GLN A 207 12.66 -25.37 -4.40
CA GLN A 207 11.89 -26.51 -4.89
C GLN A 207 11.51 -26.35 -6.38
N ALA A 208 11.05 -25.17 -6.78
CA ALA A 208 10.74 -24.85 -8.17
C ALA A 208 11.99 -24.89 -9.08
N ALA A 209 13.18 -24.73 -8.51
CA ALA A 209 14.46 -24.91 -9.19
C ALA A 209 14.98 -26.36 -9.14
N GLY A 210 14.23 -27.30 -8.54
CA GLY A 210 14.66 -28.68 -8.33
C GLY A 210 15.74 -28.88 -7.27
N LEU A 211 15.85 -27.95 -6.32
CA LEU A 211 16.89 -27.93 -5.30
C LEU A 211 16.28 -28.18 -3.90
N GLN A 212 17.00 -28.93 -3.06
CA GLN A 212 16.64 -29.17 -1.66
C GLN A 212 17.28 -28.14 -0.72
N ALA A 213 18.38 -27.51 -1.15
CA ALA A 213 19.13 -26.51 -0.39
C ALA A 213 19.70 -25.46 -1.35
N ALA A 214 20.14 -24.34 -0.80
CA ALA A 214 20.86 -23.31 -1.57
C ALA A 214 22.14 -23.91 -2.16
N PRO A 215 22.53 -23.56 -3.41
CA PRO A 215 23.78 -23.96 -4.02
C PRO A 215 25.01 -23.56 -3.19
N ALA A 216 26.13 -24.28 -3.39
CA ALA A 216 27.35 -24.05 -2.63
C ALA A 216 28.08 -22.73 -3.03
N THR A 217 27.85 -22.24 -4.24
CA THR A 217 28.49 -21.01 -4.76
C THR A 217 27.47 -19.94 -5.12
N LEU A 218 27.87 -18.67 -4.98
CA LEU A 218 27.05 -17.52 -5.37
C LEU A 218 26.70 -17.55 -6.86
N ALA A 219 27.64 -17.95 -7.70
CA ALA A 219 27.42 -18.07 -9.14
C ALA A 219 26.31 -19.05 -9.46
N GLU A 220 26.28 -20.24 -8.83
CA GLU A 220 25.21 -21.21 -8.97
C GLU A 220 23.89 -20.70 -8.36
N TYR A 221 23.93 -19.99 -7.24
CA TYR A 221 22.72 -19.38 -6.66
C TYR A 221 22.07 -18.41 -7.65
N LEU A 222 22.85 -17.52 -8.25
CA LEU A 222 22.35 -16.58 -9.24
C LEU A 222 21.78 -17.30 -10.48
N THR A 223 22.53 -18.27 -11.02
CA THR A 223 22.15 -18.92 -12.30
C THR A 223 21.10 -20.02 -12.17
N ARG A 224 20.97 -20.67 -11.01
CA ARG A 224 20.05 -21.80 -10.81
C ARG A 224 18.82 -21.42 -9.96
N VAL A 225 18.89 -20.34 -9.17
CA VAL A 225 17.78 -19.92 -8.31
C VAL A 225 17.24 -18.55 -8.73
N VAL A 226 18.06 -17.50 -8.70
CA VAL A 226 17.61 -16.11 -8.94
C VAL A 226 17.06 -15.96 -10.36
N THR A 227 17.91 -16.10 -11.38
CA THR A 227 17.51 -15.93 -12.78
C THR A 227 16.32 -16.83 -13.19
N PRO A 228 16.33 -18.15 -12.92
CA PRO A 228 15.20 -18.99 -13.30
C PRO A 228 13.90 -18.69 -12.52
N THR A 229 13.99 -18.12 -11.31
CA THR A 229 12.78 -17.70 -10.57
C THR A 229 12.13 -16.53 -11.28
N LEU A 230 12.87 -15.46 -11.59
CA LEU A 230 12.36 -14.30 -12.30
C LEU A 230 11.85 -14.66 -13.71
N GLU A 231 12.55 -15.55 -14.43
CA GLU A 231 12.11 -16.02 -15.75
C GLU A 231 10.80 -16.81 -15.68
N ARG A 232 10.62 -17.66 -14.66
CA ARG A 232 9.36 -18.39 -14.43
C ARG A 232 8.23 -17.45 -14.07
N GLN A 233 8.48 -16.45 -13.21
CA GLN A 233 7.47 -15.45 -12.83
C GLN A 233 7.04 -14.65 -14.05
N LYS A 234 7.97 -14.17 -14.87
CA LYS A 234 7.66 -13.51 -16.14
C LYS A 234 6.85 -14.40 -17.09
N ALA A 235 7.28 -15.65 -17.28
CA ALA A 235 6.55 -16.62 -18.11
C ALA A 235 5.15 -16.93 -17.55
N GLY A 236 4.99 -16.87 -16.24
CA GLY A 236 3.72 -17.00 -15.51
C GLY A 236 2.82 -15.77 -15.59
N GLY A 237 3.26 -14.70 -16.26
CA GLY A 237 2.46 -13.49 -16.49
C GLY A 237 2.75 -12.35 -15.50
N ALA A 238 3.84 -12.41 -14.73
CA ALA A 238 4.29 -11.29 -13.91
C ALA A 238 4.61 -10.08 -14.79
N VAL A 239 4.16 -8.90 -14.35
CA VAL A 239 4.36 -7.61 -15.02
C VAL A 239 5.35 -6.70 -14.30
N ALA A 240 5.66 -7.02 -13.05
CA ALA A 240 6.66 -6.38 -12.20
C ALA A 240 7.07 -7.35 -11.09
N GLU A 241 8.07 -7.00 -10.31
CA GLU A 241 8.51 -7.73 -9.11
C GLU A 241 8.45 -6.83 -7.88
N LYS A 242 8.11 -7.38 -6.70
CA LYS A 242 7.95 -6.60 -5.46
C LYS A 242 9.02 -6.96 -4.44
N PHE A 243 9.61 -5.91 -3.87
CA PHE A 243 10.34 -5.97 -2.61
C PHE A 243 9.56 -5.29 -1.48
N GLU A 244 9.40 -5.99 -0.37
CA GLU A 244 8.95 -5.48 0.93
C GLU A 244 10.11 -5.30 1.91
N VAL A 245 11.30 -5.22 1.37
CA VAL A 245 12.57 -5.21 2.07
C VAL A 245 12.67 -4.18 3.22
N ALA A 246 11.87 -3.09 3.18
CA ALA A 246 11.81 -2.10 4.24
C ALA A 246 11.40 -2.67 5.61
N TYR A 247 10.60 -3.74 5.64
CA TYR A 247 10.23 -4.46 6.86
C TYR A 247 11.36 -5.34 7.40
N LEU A 248 12.25 -5.78 6.54
CA LEU A 248 13.29 -6.77 6.82
C LEU A 248 14.65 -6.13 7.09
N ARG A 249 14.95 -5.00 6.42
CA ARG A 249 16.21 -4.24 6.55
C ARG A 249 16.06 -2.83 5.96
N GLY A 250 17.07 -1.98 6.18
CA GLY A 250 17.15 -0.64 5.59
C GLY A 250 17.50 -0.63 4.10
N PHE A 251 17.22 0.50 3.43
CA PHE A 251 17.48 0.76 2.00
C PHE A 251 18.92 1.14 1.67
N ASP A 252 19.82 1.12 2.63
CA ASP A 252 21.23 1.48 2.49
C ASP A 252 22.05 0.38 1.77
N PHE A 253 21.74 0.14 0.50
CA PHE A 253 22.42 -0.86 -0.34
C PHE A 253 23.77 -0.32 -0.88
N ALA A 254 24.87 -0.79 -0.34
CA ALA A 254 26.22 -0.44 -0.81
C ALA A 254 26.55 -1.09 -2.18
N ASP A 255 27.52 -0.53 -2.88
CA ASP A 255 28.11 -1.18 -4.06
C ASP A 255 29.23 -2.12 -3.61
N VAL A 256 28.93 -3.41 -3.57
CA VAL A 256 29.82 -4.48 -3.09
C VAL A 256 30.45 -5.19 -4.28
N PRO A 257 31.79 -5.34 -4.34
CA PRO A 257 32.44 -6.11 -5.39
C PRO A 257 32.00 -7.57 -5.40
N ARG A 258 31.88 -8.14 -6.60
CA ARG A 258 31.45 -9.52 -6.80
C ARG A 258 32.31 -10.54 -6.03
N GLU A 259 33.63 -10.37 -6.07
CA GLU A 259 34.60 -11.26 -5.39
C GLU A 259 34.35 -11.26 -3.86
N THR A 260 34.00 -10.10 -3.31
CA THR A 260 33.66 -9.99 -1.88
C THR A 260 32.37 -10.75 -1.56
N ALA A 261 31.33 -10.59 -2.38
CA ALA A 261 30.07 -11.31 -2.21
C ALA A 261 30.24 -12.83 -2.37
N GLU A 262 31.02 -13.28 -3.36
CA GLU A 262 31.35 -14.70 -3.57
C GLU A 262 32.08 -15.32 -2.39
N ARG A 263 33.07 -14.62 -1.83
CA ARG A 263 33.79 -15.06 -0.62
C ARG A 263 32.88 -15.17 0.60
N ILE A 264 32.00 -14.18 0.81
CA ILE A 264 31.04 -14.20 1.93
C ILE A 264 30.06 -15.35 1.75
N TYR A 265 29.50 -15.50 0.56
CA TYR A 265 28.56 -16.58 0.27
C TYR A 265 29.21 -17.96 0.52
N ALA A 266 30.39 -18.24 -0.05
CA ALA A 266 31.10 -19.49 0.09
C ALA A 266 31.43 -19.82 1.57
N LYS A 267 31.76 -18.79 2.35
CA LYS A 267 32.07 -18.96 3.78
C LYS A 267 30.89 -19.50 4.58
N TRP A 268 29.65 -19.06 4.25
CA TRP A 268 28.48 -19.33 5.06
C TRP A 268 27.45 -20.29 4.39
N ALA A 269 27.61 -20.61 3.11
CA ALA A 269 26.67 -21.50 2.40
C ALA A 269 26.69 -22.93 2.95
N ALA A 270 27.80 -23.37 3.53
CA ALA A 270 27.92 -24.68 4.19
C ALA A 270 27.17 -24.77 5.54
N GLY A 271 26.68 -23.64 6.05
CA GLY A 271 25.97 -23.52 7.33
C GLY A 271 26.66 -22.60 8.31
N GLY A 272 26.06 -22.44 9.49
CA GLY A 272 26.48 -21.48 10.48
C GLY A 272 25.75 -20.15 10.37
N ARG A 273 25.91 -19.30 11.42
CA ARG A 273 25.26 -18.00 11.50
C ARG A 273 26.17 -16.93 10.91
N PRO A 274 25.79 -16.27 9.81
CA PRO A 274 26.63 -15.25 9.19
C PRO A 274 26.89 -14.06 10.13
N ASP A 275 28.10 -13.48 10.01
CA ASP A 275 28.36 -12.17 10.57
C ASP A 275 27.41 -11.13 9.98
N PRO A 276 26.75 -10.27 10.79
CA PRO A 276 25.74 -9.33 10.30
C PRO A 276 26.26 -8.34 9.25
N ILE A 277 27.52 -7.90 9.36
CA ILE A 277 28.11 -6.94 8.42
C ILE A 277 28.40 -7.64 7.09
N GLU A 278 29.00 -8.85 7.14
CA GLU A 278 29.23 -9.67 5.94
C GLU A 278 27.90 -10.02 5.26
N TYR A 279 26.88 -10.40 6.03
CA TYR A 279 25.59 -10.79 5.45
C TYR A 279 24.87 -9.59 4.82
N LYS A 280 24.95 -8.42 5.44
CA LYS A 280 24.45 -7.19 4.82
C LYS A 280 25.14 -6.92 3.49
N ALA A 281 26.46 -7.04 3.43
CA ALA A 281 27.21 -6.83 2.19
C ALA A 281 26.80 -7.82 1.08
N LEU A 282 26.54 -9.08 1.43
CA LEU A 282 26.00 -10.05 0.46
C LEU A 282 24.62 -9.65 -0.04
N GLN A 283 23.70 -9.23 0.85
CA GLN A 283 22.36 -8.75 0.48
C GLN A 283 22.43 -7.51 -0.43
N ASP A 284 23.36 -6.59 -0.16
CA ASP A 284 23.59 -5.40 -0.98
C ASP A 284 23.97 -5.77 -2.42
N PHE A 285 24.86 -6.75 -2.57
CA PHE A 285 25.23 -7.30 -3.88
C PHE A 285 24.07 -8.02 -4.57
N LEU A 286 23.32 -8.85 -3.83
CA LEU A 286 22.19 -9.59 -4.36
C LEU A 286 21.08 -8.66 -4.84
N PHE A 287 20.74 -7.61 -4.08
CA PHE A 287 19.75 -6.63 -4.52
C PHE A 287 20.07 -6.04 -5.90
N ARG A 288 21.33 -5.57 -6.08
CA ARG A 288 21.76 -5.02 -7.39
C ARG A 288 21.73 -6.08 -8.49
N SER A 289 22.11 -7.31 -8.19
CA SER A 289 22.09 -8.42 -9.16
C SER A 289 20.65 -8.78 -9.58
N ILE A 290 19.72 -8.85 -8.62
CA ILE A 290 18.32 -9.13 -8.88
C ILE A 290 17.68 -7.98 -9.66
N ALA A 291 17.93 -6.73 -9.25
CA ALA A 291 17.42 -5.55 -9.94
C ALA A 291 17.92 -5.46 -11.39
N ALA A 292 19.20 -5.78 -11.63
CA ALA A 292 19.77 -5.83 -12.98
C ALA A 292 19.08 -6.91 -13.84
N GLU A 293 18.80 -8.06 -13.25
CA GLU A 293 18.11 -9.18 -13.92
C GLU A 293 16.65 -8.83 -14.23
N CYS A 294 15.93 -8.16 -13.32
CA CYS A 294 14.61 -7.58 -13.58
C CYS A 294 14.66 -6.63 -14.79
N GLY A 295 15.67 -5.74 -14.84
CA GLY A 295 15.88 -4.84 -15.98
C GLY A 295 16.16 -5.57 -17.30
N ARG A 296 16.92 -6.69 -17.27
CA ARG A 296 17.15 -7.57 -18.44
C ARG A 296 15.86 -8.19 -18.92
N LEU A 297 14.99 -8.56 -18.00
CA LEU A 297 13.69 -9.17 -18.29
C LEU A 297 12.60 -8.13 -18.64
N GLY A 298 12.84 -6.83 -18.47
CA GLY A 298 11.85 -5.79 -18.66
C GLY A 298 10.74 -5.84 -17.61
N LEU A 299 11.08 -6.26 -16.38
CA LEU A 299 10.19 -6.26 -15.22
C LEU A 299 10.53 -5.06 -14.33
N PRO A 300 9.64 -4.06 -14.16
CA PRO A 300 9.80 -3.03 -13.15
C PRO A 300 9.93 -3.63 -11.75
N VAL A 301 10.65 -2.93 -10.87
CA VAL A 301 10.85 -3.30 -9.47
C VAL A 301 10.03 -2.37 -8.58
N HIS A 302 9.07 -2.92 -7.88
CA HIS A 302 8.27 -2.23 -6.88
C HIS A 302 8.97 -2.28 -5.53
N LEU A 303 9.03 -1.14 -4.85
CA LEU A 303 9.68 -0.99 -3.54
C LEU A 303 8.69 -0.36 -2.56
N HIS A 304 8.40 -1.04 -1.46
CA HIS A 304 7.64 -0.42 -0.37
C HIS A 304 8.48 0.73 0.23
N THR A 305 8.00 1.97 0.19
CA THR A 305 8.75 3.16 0.63
C THR A 305 8.05 4.03 1.68
N MET A 306 6.89 3.64 2.15
CA MET A 306 6.18 4.29 3.25
C MET A 306 6.59 3.68 4.59
N SER A 307 6.39 4.41 5.68
CA SER A 307 6.35 3.81 7.02
C SER A 307 5.32 2.67 7.03
N GLY A 308 5.77 1.47 7.35
CA GLY A 308 4.95 0.27 7.35
C GLY A 308 4.18 0.04 8.64
N GLY A 309 3.38 -1.02 8.68
CA GLY A 309 2.76 -1.53 9.89
C GLY A 309 3.77 -2.22 10.81
N GLY A 310 3.37 -2.41 12.08
CA GLY A 310 4.20 -3.01 13.12
C GLY A 310 4.95 -1.98 13.97
N GLY A 311 5.07 -2.25 15.27
CA GLY A 311 5.63 -1.32 16.25
C GLY A 311 7.16 -1.12 16.14
N TYR A 312 7.84 -1.98 15.36
CA TYR A 312 9.30 -2.01 15.24
C TYR A 312 9.80 -1.68 13.83
N PHE A 313 8.95 -1.10 12.98
CA PHE A 313 9.36 -0.63 11.66
C PHE A 313 10.39 0.52 11.79
N ASP A 314 11.54 0.40 11.13
CA ASP A 314 12.61 1.42 11.16
C ASP A 314 12.33 2.51 10.12
N VAL A 315 11.56 3.53 10.51
CA VAL A 315 11.14 4.62 9.64
C VAL A 315 12.32 5.32 8.98
N ALA A 316 13.40 5.58 9.72
CA ALA A 316 14.57 6.27 9.20
C ALA A 316 15.29 5.45 8.12
N LYS A 317 15.34 4.13 8.29
CA LYS A 317 15.94 3.22 7.31
C LYS A 317 15.03 2.91 6.11
N GLY A 318 13.73 3.21 6.22
CA GLY A 318 12.77 3.22 5.13
C GLY A 318 12.80 4.49 4.28
N ASN A 319 13.67 5.47 4.57
CA ASN A 319 13.80 6.70 3.79
C ASN A 319 14.22 6.39 2.34
N PRO A 320 13.42 6.75 1.31
CA PRO A 320 13.72 6.47 -0.08
C PRO A 320 15.00 7.13 -0.60
N MET A 321 15.50 8.20 0.05
CA MET A 321 16.80 8.81 -0.29
C MET A 321 17.99 7.83 -0.14
N LEU A 322 17.86 6.81 0.71
CA LEU A 322 18.90 5.78 0.85
C LEU A 322 19.03 4.90 -0.42
N LEU A 323 18.02 4.93 -1.31
CA LEU A 323 18.05 4.26 -2.61
C LEU A 323 18.70 5.08 -3.72
N GLU A 324 19.12 6.33 -3.48
CA GLU A 324 19.64 7.19 -4.55
C GLU A 324 20.86 6.59 -5.25
N ASN A 325 21.73 5.90 -4.53
CA ASN A 325 22.89 5.23 -5.11
C ASN A 325 22.50 4.04 -6.03
N ILE A 326 21.35 3.42 -5.80
CA ILE A 326 20.75 2.39 -6.67
C ILE A 326 20.25 3.06 -7.97
N PHE A 327 19.50 4.14 -7.83
CA PHE A 327 18.92 4.85 -8.98
C PHE A 327 19.97 5.54 -9.84
N ASN A 328 21.11 5.86 -9.26
CA ASN A 328 22.26 6.44 -9.96
C ASN A 328 23.20 5.39 -10.58
N ASP A 329 23.02 4.10 -10.31
CA ASP A 329 23.88 3.05 -10.84
C ASP A 329 23.66 2.87 -12.36
N PRO A 330 24.68 3.11 -13.22
CA PRO A 330 24.53 2.94 -14.66
C PRO A 330 24.17 1.51 -15.09
N ARG A 331 24.56 0.50 -14.29
CA ARG A 331 24.26 -0.91 -14.53
C ARG A 331 22.76 -1.21 -14.40
N LEU A 332 22.03 -0.37 -13.63
CA LEU A 332 20.60 -0.50 -13.37
C LEU A 332 19.74 0.45 -14.23
N ARG A 333 20.31 1.13 -15.22
CA ARG A 333 19.60 2.11 -16.04
C ARG A 333 18.40 1.51 -16.82
N LYS A 334 18.44 0.23 -17.11
CA LYS A 334 17.33 -0.50 -17.78
C LYS A 334 16.24 -0.97 -16.82
N THR A 335 16.50 -0.93 -15.52
CA THR A 335 15.54 -1.31 -14.49
C THR A 335 14.69 -0.10 -14.15
N HIS A 336 13.37 -0.19 -14.31
CA HIS A 336 12.43 0.78 -13.80
C HIS A 336 12.13 0.48 -12.35
N PHE A 337 12.19 1.49 -11.49
CA PHE A 337 11.86 1.38 -10.08
C PHE A 337 10.57 2.15 -9.80
N VAL A 338 9.68 1.55 -9.04
CA VAL A 338 8.43 2.18 -8.59
C VAL A 338 8.47 2.27 -7.07
N MET A 339 8.58 3.49 -6.56
CA MET A 339 8.45 3.76 -5.13
C MET A 339 6.96 3.72 -4.78
N LEU A 340 6.53 2.63 -4.16
CA LEU A 340 5.15 2.48 -3.70
C LEU A 340 4.88 3.36 -2.49
N HIS A 341 3.63 3.77 -2.34
CA HIS A 341 3.12 4.48 -1.15
C HIS A 341 3.69 5.88 -0.94
N GLY A 342 4.26 6.51 -1.98
CA GLY A 342 4.67 7.91 -1.94
C GLY A 342 5.74 8.30 -0.92
N GLY A 343 6.38 7.33 -0.24
CA GLY A 343 7.53 7.55 0.64
C GLY A 343 7.24 8.24 1.96
N TRP A 344 5.98 8.32 2.42
CA TRP A 344 5.69 8.99 3.70
C TRP A 344 6.50 8.40 4.87
N PRO A 345 7.09 9.23 5.77
CA PRO A 345 6.96 10.69 5.90
C PRO A 345 7.87 11.51 4.95
N PHE A 346 8.69 10.89 4.11
CA PHE A 346 9.69 11.51 3.24
C PHE A 346 9.13 11.85 1.85
N VAL A 347 7.92 12.43 1.79
CA VAL A 347 7.17 12.64 0.53
C VAL A 347 7.85 13.60 -0.44
N ARG A 348 8.60 14.60 0.06
CA ARG A 348 9.36 15.55 -0.76
C ARG A 348 10.64 14.92 -1.30
N GLU A 349 11.31 14.15 -0.49
CA GLU A 349 12.49 13.36 -0.87
C GLU A 349 12.11 12.35 -1.96
N ALA A 350 10.99 11.64 -1.80
CA ALA A 350 10.46 10.75 -2.83
C ALA A 350 10.16 11.51 -4.13
N GLY A 351 9.53 12.69 -4.04
CA GLY A 351 9.29 13.57 -5.18
C GLY A 351 10.58 14.00 -5.88
N ALA A 352 11.62 14.35 -5.12
CA ALA A 352 12.90 14.74 -5.69
C ALA A 352 13.58 13.60 -6.46
N LEU A 353 13.39 12.34 -6.07
CA LEU A 353 13.94 11.18 -6.76
C LEU A 353 13.28 10.93 -8.14
N LEU A 354 12.12 11.52 -8.42
CA LEU A 354 11.48 11.42 -9.73
C LEU A 354 12.30 12.06 -10.87
N GLN A 355 13.29 12.92 -10.56
CA GLN A 355 14.24 13.39 -11.57
C GLN A 355 15.09 12.26 -12.19
N LYS A 356 15.18 11.08 -11.55
CA LYS A 356 15.88 9.92 -12.13
C LYS A 356 15.01 9.33 -13.25
N PRO A 357 15.55 9.10 -14.47
CA PRO A 357 14.73 8.75 -15.63
C PRO A 357 14.00 7.42 -15.52
N ASN A 358 14.47 6.51 -14.67
CA ASN A 358 13.93 5.17 -14.46
C ASN A 358 13.19 5.01 -13.12
N VAL A 359 12.80 6.11 -12.45
CA VAL A 359 12.10 6.07 -11.16
C VAL A 359 10.69 6.64 -11.31
N TYR A 360 9.73 5.96 -10.71
CA TYR A 360 8.29 6.28 -10.67
C TYR A 360 7.81 6.23 -9.23
N LEU A 361 6.60 6.76 -9.00
CA LEU A 361 5.98 6.85 -7.68
C LEU A 361 4.49 6.54 -7.79
N ASP A 362 3.89 5.91 -6.78
CA ASP A 362 2.45 5.76 -6.69
C ASP A 362 1.84 6.31 -5.40
N LEU A 363 0.50 6.42 -5.40
CA LEU A 363 -0.30 6.98 -4.31
C LEU A 363 -0.83 5.90 -3.35
N SER A 364 -0.55 4.63 -3.60
CA SER A 364 -1.13 3.53 -2.84
C SER A 364 -0.88 3.71 -1.33
N GLN A 365 -1.72 3.13 -0.51
CA GLN A 365 -1.76 3.29 0.95
C GLN A 365 -1.94 4.74 1.45
N GLN A 366 -1.22 5.73 0.91
CA GLN A 366 -1.44 7.14 1.28
C GLN A 366 -2.89 7.57 1.05
N SER A 367 -3.48 7.10 -0.07
CA SER A 367 -4.86 7.39 -0.44
C SER A 367 -5.89 6.80 0.54
N LEU A 368 -5.55 5.75 1.29
CA LEU A 368 -6.33 5.25 2.40
C LEU A 368 -6.02 6.01 3.70
N THR A 369 -4.73 6.19 4.00
CA THR A 369 -4.25 6.64 5.31
C THR A 369 -4.53 8.12 5.56
N PHE A 370 -4.46 8.97 4.53
CA PHE A 370 -4.55 10.42 4.70
C PHE A 370 -5.81 11.03 4.08
N PRO A 371 -6.36 12.07 4.73
CA PRO A 371 -7.45 12.83 4.15
C PRO A 371 -7.08 13.44 2.78
N PRO A 372 -8.04 13.57 1.85
CA PRO A 372 -7.78 14.08 0.51
C PRO A 372 -7.07 15.44 0.46
N ARG A 373 -7.37 16.36 1.39
CA ARG A 373 -6.72 17.68 1.44
C ARG A 373 -5.23 17.58 1.78
N THR A 374 -4.88 16.72 2.73
CA THR A 374 -3.47 16.50 3.11
C THR A 374 -2.69 15.92 1.94
N MET A 375 -3.25 14.89 1.30
CA MET A 375 -2.62 14.24 0.17
C MET A 375 -2.54 15.15 -1.07
N ALA A 376 -3.52 16.02 -1.30
CA ALA A 376 -3.52 16.96 -2.42
C ALA A 376 -2.31 17.90 -2.42
N ASN A 377 -1.80 18.29 -1.24
CA ASN A 377 -0.62 19.14 -1.14
C ASN A 377 0.64 18.45 -1.67
N TRP A 378 0.88 17.21 -1.27
CA TRP A 378 2.03 16.43 -1.74
C TRP A 378 1.91 16.08 -3.22
N LEU A 379 0.71 15.66 -3.61
CA LEU A 379 0.42 15.32 -5.00
C LEU A 379 0.64 16.52 -5.92
N ARG A 380 0.23 17.72 -5.50
CA ARG A 380 0.48 18.95 -6.26
C ARG A 380 1.98 19.17 -6.48
N GLU A 381 2.82 19.11 -5.43
CA GLU A 381 4.29 19.27 -5.55
C GLU A 381 4.90 18.29 -6.58
N TRP A 382 4.42 17.04 -6.62
CA TRP A 382 4.90 16.05 -7.58
C TRP A 382 4.41 16.33 -9.01
N LEU A 383 3.14 16.76 -9.16
CA LEU A 383 2.54 17.03 -10.46
C LEU A 383 3.05 18.31 -11.11
N GLU A 384 3.46 19.31 -10.33
CA GLU A 384 4.13 20.52 -10.81
C GLU A 384 5.47 20.21 -11.48
N THR A 385 6.14 19.13 -11.05
CA THR A 385 7.50 18.79 -11.50
C THR A 385 7.54 17.59 -12.44
N PHE A 386 6.92 16.46 -12.10
CA PHE A 386 7.02 15.18 -12.82
C PHE A 386 5.66 14.48 -12.97
N PRO A 387 4.66 15.08 -13.64
CA PRO A 387 3.30 14.54 -13.73
C PRO A 387 3.21 13.19 -14.45
N ASP A 388 4.16 12.89 -15.31
CA ASP A 388 4.28 11.65 -16.09
C ASP A 388 4.94 10.50 -15.35
N LYS A 389 5.29 10.71 -14.06
CA LYS A 389 5.96 9.71 -13.22
C LYS A 389 5.16 9.29 -12.00
N VAL A 390 3.99 9.88 -11.82
CA VAL A 390 3.08 9.59 -10.70
C VAL A 390 1.97 8.67 -11.19
N MET A 391 1.67 7.63 -10.39
CA MET A 391 0.66 6.63 -10.69
C MET A 391 -0.36 6.51 -9.57
N PHE A 392 -1.56 6.08 -9.91
CA PHE A 392 -2.61 5.72 -8.99
C PHE A 392 -2.39 4.30 -8.46
N GLY A 393 -2.64 4.09 -7.18
CA GLY A 393 -2.70 2.80 -6.51
C GLY A 393 -3.59 2.89 -5.28
N THR A 394 -4.19 1.77 -4.86
CA THR A 394 -5.08 1.74 -3.69
C THR A 394 -4.42 1.15 -2.45
N ASP A 395 -3.56 0.17 -2.63
CA ASP A 395 -3.13 -0.72 -1.56
C ASP A 395 -4.33 -1.42 -0.88
N GLY A 396 -5.29 -1.87 -1.70
CA GLY A 396 -6.45 -2.61 -1.22
C GLY A 396 -6.03 -3.86 -0.47
N TYR A 397 -6.02 -3.78 0.87
CA TYR A 397 -5.53 -4.79 1.80
C TYR A 397 -6.59 -5.08 2.88
N PRO A 398 -6.70 -6.29 3.42
CA PRO A 398 -7.63 -6.61 4.51
C PRO A 398 -7.09 -6.15 5.87
N PHE A 399 -7.39 -4.93 6.29
CA PHE A 399 -6.87 -4.34 7.53
C PHE A 399 -7.60 -4.81 8.79
N SER A 400 -8.87 -5.22 8.69
CA SER A 400 -9.65 -5.69 9.83
C SER A 400 -10.88 -6.49 9.39
N GLU A 401 -11.60 -7.11 10.34
CA GLU A 401 -12.86 -7.79 10.04
C GLU A 401 -13.92 -6.87 9.43
N SER A 402 -13.88 -5.57 9.75
CA SER A 402 -14.79 -4.54 9.22
C SER A 402 -14.29 -3.87 7.94
N MET A 403 -13.01 -4.04 7.59
CA MET A 403 -12.37 -3.47 6.41
C MET A 403 -11.56 -4.53 5.66
N GLY A 404 -12.19 -5.21 4.71
CA GLY A 404 -11.51 -6.06 3.75
C GLY A 404 -10.80 -5.25 2.66
N TRP A 405 -10.10 -5.93 1.76
CA TRP A 405 -9.43 -5.29 0.62
C TRP A 405 -10.42 -4.49 -0.26
N GLU A 406 -11.68 -4.87 -0.27
CA GLU A 406 -12.75 -4.25 -1.04
C GLU A 406 -13.07 -2.84 -0.52
N GLU A 407 -13.30 -2.72 0.79
CA GLU A 407 -13.54 -1.43 1.44
C GLU A 407 -12.30 -0.55 1.39
N ALA A 408 -11.12 -1.12 1.62
CA ALA A 408 -9.85 -0.39 1.54
C ALA A 408 -9.64 0.18 0.12
N ALA A 409 -9.82 -0.64 -0.92
CA ALA A 409 -9.72 -0.19 -2.31
C ALA A 409 -10.76 0.88 -2.65
N TRP A 410 -12.00 0.74 -2.19
CA TRP A 410 -13.05 1.72 -2.43
C TRP A 410 -12.74 3.08 -1.78
N ILE A 411 -12.33 3.08 -0.50
CA ILE A 411 -11.98 4.30 0.25
C ILE A 411 -10.76 4.97 -0.40
N ALA A 412 -9.70 4.21 -0.66
CA ALA A 412 -8.48 4.71 -1.26
C ALA A 412 -8.74 5.32 -2.65
N ASN A 413 -9.49 4.64 -3.52
CA ASN A 413 -9.86 5.16 -4.84
C ASN A 413 -10.64 6.47 -4.75
N ARG A 414 -11.63 6.56 -3.84
CA ARG A 414 -12.40 7.79 -3.62
C ARG A 414 -11.49 8.93 -3.17
N ASN A 415 -10.65 8.69 -2.16
CA ASN A 415 -9.76 9.70 -1.60
C ASN A 415 -8.70 10.15 -2.61
N ALA A 416 -8.11 9.23 -3.39
CA ALA A 416 -7.13 9.55 -4.43
C ALA A 416 -7.73 10.46 -5.50
N ARG A 417 -8.94 10.15 -6.00
CA ARG A 417 -9.63 10.97 -7.00
C ARG A 417 -9.98 12.36 -6.46
N GLN A 418 -10.38 12.46 -5.20
CA GLN A 418 -10.64 13.74 -4.55
C GLN A 418 -9.35 14.55 -4.37
N ALA A 419 -8.25 13.93 -3.93
CA ALA A 419 -6.97 14.60 -3.78
C ALA A 419 -6.42 15.09 -5.12
N LEU A 420 -6.51 14.27 -6.17
CA LEU A 420 -6.12 14.66 -7.52
C LEU A 420 -6.97 15.85 -8.02
N GLY A 421 -8.28 15.79 -7.81
CA GLY A 421 -9.19 16.89 -8.16
C GLY A 421 -8.84 18.19 -7.46
N LEU A 422 -8.54 18.14 -6.15
CA LEU A 422 -8.11 19.30 -5.36
C LEU A 422 -6.78 19.87 -5.86
N ALA A 423 -5.77 19.02 -6.08
CA ALA A 423 -4.45 19.43 -6.57
C ALA A 423 -4.57 20.13 -7.94
N LEU A 424 -5.23 19.51 -8.90
CA LEU A 424 -5.42 20.07 -10.25
C LEU A 424 -6.27 21.33 -10.23
N THR A 425 -7.27 21.42 -9.37
CA THR A 425 -8.08 22.64 -9.20
C THR A 425 -7.24 23.78 -8.61
N GLY A 426 -6.35 23.48 -7.65
CA GLY A 426 -5.39 24.45 -7.11
C GLY A 426 -4.48 25.00 -8.22
N MET A 427 -3.82 24.13 -8.97
CA MET A 427 -2.93 24.49 -10.07
C MET A 427 -3.68 25.31 -11.17
N LEU A 428 -4.94 24.98 -11.46
CA LEU A 428 -5.77 25.74 -12.40
C LEU A 428 -6.09 27.15 -11.88
N ARG A 429 -6.47 27.27 -10.60
CA ARG A 429 -6.78 28.56 -9.96
C ARG A 429 -5.58 29.49 -9.89
N ASP A 430 -4.40 28.93 -9.67
CA ASP A 430 -3.14 29.66 -9.60
C ASP A 430 -2.58 30.01 -10.99
N GLY A 431 -3.25 29.55 -12.07
CA GLY A 431 -2.86 29.83 -13.44
C GLY A 431 -1.65 29.04 -13.95
N GLU A 432 -1.23 28.00 -13.23
CA GLU A 432 -0.09 27.16 -13.60
C GLU A 432 -0.41 26.24 -14.79
N ILE A 433 -1.65 25.77 -14.87
CA ILE A 433 -2.14 24.91 -15.95
C ILE A 433 -3.53 25.35 -16.45
N GLY A 434 -3.83 25.05 -17.72
CA GLY A 434 -5.19 25.13 -18.25
C GLY A 434 -5.98 23.83 -18.04
N ARG A 435 -7.29 23.87 -18.29
CA ARG A 435 -8.19 22.69 -18.13
C ARG A 435 -7.79 21.48 -18.97
N GLU A 436 -7.34 21.71 -20.19
CA GLU A 436 -6.86 20.64 -21.06
C GLU A 436 -5.63 19.93 -20.45
N ARG A 437 -4.69 20.70 -19.92
CA ARG A 437 -3.52 20.13 -19.23
C ARG A 437 -3.92 19.41 -17.95
N ALA A 438 -4.87 19.93 -17.17
CA ALA A 438 -5.41 19.26 -16.00
C ALA A 438 -6.03 17.89 -16.36
N ALA A 439 -6.82 17.84 -17.44
CA ALA A 439 -7.38 16.59 -17.95
C ALA A 439 -6.30 15.60 -18.40
N SER A 440 -5.26 16.07 -19.09
CA SER A 440 -4.10 15.26 -19.48
C SER A 440 -3.37 14.68 -18.27
N ILE A 441 -3.12 15.48 -17.23
CA ILE A 441 -2.47 15.00 -15.99
C ILE A 441 -3.35 13.99 -15.28
N ALA A 442 -4.66 14.22 -15.16
CA ALA A 442 -5.58 13.27 -14.57
C ALA A 442 -5.53 11.91 -15.29
N GLN A 443 -5.50 11.93 -16.63
CA GLN A 443 -5.36 10.73 -17.44
C GLN A 443 -4.00 10.02 -17.20
N MET A 444 -2.90 10.77 -17.08
CA MET A 444 -1.58 10.21 -16.78
C MET A 444 -1.60 9.49 -15.43
N VAL A 445 -2.00 10.17 -14.35
CA VAL A 445 -1.97 9.63 -12.98
C VAL A 445 -2.87 8.41 -12.83
N LEU A 446 -4.11 8.48 -13.32
CA LEU A 446 -5.08 7.40 -13.09
C LEU A 446 -4.86 6.19 -14.02
N ARG A 447 -4.20 6.37 -15.17
CA ARG A 447 -4.08 5.28 -16.16
C ARG A 447 -2.81 5.33 -17.01
N GLY A 448 -2.51 6.47 -17.60
CA GLY A 448 -1.56 6.57 -18.72
C GLY A 448 -0.15 6.18 -18.36
N THR A 449 0.38 6.66 -17.24
CA THR A 449 1.73 6.34 -16.77
C THR A 449 1.90 4.84 -16.51
N ALA A 450 0.95 4.22 -15.82
CA ALA A 450 0.98 2.77 -15.59
C ALA A 450 0.83 1.98 -16.91
N ALA A 451 -0.10 2.39 -17.78
CA ALA A 451 -0.28 1.73 -19.08
C ALA A 451 1.00 1.74 -19.91
N GLN A 452 1.71 2.87 -19.94
CA GLN A 452 2.98 3.00 -20.64
C GLN A 452 4.09 2.15 -20.00
N LEU A 453 4.22 2.20 -18.67
CA LEU A 453 5.29 1.50 -17.94
C LEU A 453 5.19 -0.02 -18.10
N TYR A 454 3.98 -0.58 -18.02
CA TYR A 454 3.75 -2.03 -18.10
C TYR A 454 3.36 -2.53 -19.50
N GLY A 455 3.25 -1.64 -20.49
CA GLY A 455 2.87 -2.00 -21.87
C GLY A 455 1.40 -2.45 -21.99
N PHE A 456 0.47 -1.91 -21.20
CA PHE A 456 -0.95 -2.21 -21.30
C PHE A 456 -1.61 -1.36 -22.41
N GLN A 457 -2.60 -1.96 -23.06
CA GLN A 457 -3.42 -1.30 -24.08
C GLN A 457 -4.62 -0.57 -23.46
#